data_8772a5a7a1b7971f88087cb065fab1ba
#
_entry.id   8772a5a7a1b7971f88087cb065fab1ba
#
_cell.length_a   1.000
_cell.length_b   1.000
_cell.length_c   1.000
_cell.angle_alpha   90.00
_cell.angle_beta   90.00
_cell.angle_gamma   90.00
#
_symmetry.space_group_name_H-M   'P 1'
#
loop_
_entity.id
_entity.type
_entity.pdbx_description
1 polymer ?
#
loop_
_entity_poly.entity_id
_entity_poly.type
_entity_poly.pdbx_seq_one_letter_code
_entity_poly.pdbx_strand_id
1 'polypeptide(L)'
;MSEVKVLKNFINGEFEENTNYDYINVLNPSTEEVIAKIPSSSEADVDRAIDVAEVAQRDWEKLPAIQRGAYLRKIAERIREREPEITQTIVNEGGKTFDLAKVEVLFTADYLDYMAEWARRYEGEIIQSDRQDEHIFLFKRPHGVTTGILPWNFPFFLIARKAAPALLTGNTIVLKPSQLTPINADIFAEICVEVGLPKGILNIIHGRGSVVGNRLASNPKVGLVSLTGSLTAGQEVMRAAAENITNVSLELGGKAPAIVFKDADLNLAAKAIVASRVINSGQVCNCAERVYVHEDVKDEFEKLLFAELDKVKFGDPNKEGGLDYGPLIEKRAVDAVAEKVAYAVKQGATLSYGGTRDENQVGYFFGPTVLTDVTNEMKIMKEETFGPVIPVATFKTLEEVLEYANDSEYGLTSSVYTTNLNTAFKAVNGLKFGETYINRENFEAMQGFHAGRRKSGIGGADGKHGLEEYLTTQVVYMQLDNE
;
A
#
# COMPACT_ATOMS: atom_id res chain seq x y z
N MET A 1 6.76 6.95 32.37
CA MET A 1 6.83 5.87 31.35
C MET A 1 5.41 5.35 31.22
N SER A 2 4.80 5.47 30.05
CA SER A 2 3.52 4.83 29.75
C SER A 2 3.72 3.30 29.83
N GLU A 3 2.74 2.59 30.36
CA GLU A 3 2.77 1.13 30.42
C GLU A 3 2.86 0.57 29.00
N VAL A 4 3.81 -0.35 28.76
CA VAL A 4 4.00 -0.99 27.44
C VAL A 4 2.80 -1.88 27.13
N LYS A 5 2.02 -1.53 26.11
CA LYS A 5 0.83 -2.29 25.70
C LYS A 5 1.22 -3.68 25.19
N VAL A 6 0.59 -4.74 25.68
CA VAL A 6 0.74 -6.10 25.16
C VAL A 6 -0.47 -6.40 24.28
N LEU A 7 -0.24 -6.52 22.97
CA LEU A 7 -1.28 -6.81 22.00
C LEU A 7 -1.62 -8.31 21.98
N LYS A 8 -2.77 -8.63 21.44
CA LYS A 8 -3.32 -9.98 21.40
C LYS A 8 -3.83 -10.31 19.99
N ASN A 9 -3.81 -11.57 19.62
CA ASN A 9 -4.51 -11.99 18.40
C ASN A 9 -6.02 -11.76 18.58
N PHE A 10 -6.68 -11.35 17.50
CA PHE A 10 -8.13 -11.19 17.47
C PHE A 10 -8.74 -12.29 16.62
N ILE A 11 -9.39 -13.25 17.27
CA ILE A 11 -9.96 -14.43 16.62
C ILE A 11 -11.39 -14.61 17.09
N ASN A 12 -12.31 -14.88 16.16
CA ASN A 12 -13.72 -15.14 16.46
C ASN A 12 -14.40 -14.02 17.25
N GLY A 13 -14.05 -12.77 16.95
CA GLY A 13 -14.65 -11.59 17.60
C GLY A 13 -14.13 -11.30 19.01
N GLU A 14 -13.04 -11.91 19.43
CA GLU A 14 -12.47 -11.76 20.78
C GLU A 14 -10.94 -11.64 20.72
N PHE A 15 -10.37 -10.84 21.62
CA PHE A 15 -8.93 -10.78 21.84
C PHE A 15 -8.51 -11.96 22.73
N GLU A 16 -7.65 -12.83 22.21
CA GLU A 16 -7.27 -14.07 22.90
C GLU A 16 -6.28 -13.83 24.03
N GLU A 17 -6.59 -14.38 25.20
CA GLU A 17 -5.65 -14.47 26.32
C GLU A 17 -4.64 -15.61 26.03
N ASN A 18 -3.43 -15.28 25.61
CA ASN A 18 -2.37 -16.26 25.49
C ASN A 18 -1.11 -15.76 26.21
N THR A 19 -0.63 -16.53 27.17
CA THR A 19 0.52 -16.17 28.01
C THR A 19 1.82 -16.87 27.58
N ASN A 20 1.78 -17.75 26.57
CA ASN A 20 2.89 -18.64 26.20
C ASN A 20 3.60 -18.21 24.90
N TYR A 21 3.52 -16.95 24.51
CA TYR A 21 4.23 -16.43 23.35
C TYR A 21 5.59 -15.83 23.69
N ASP A 22 6.55 -16.01 22.78
CA ASP A 22 7.61 -15.04 22.61
C ASP A 22 7.02 -13.75 22.06
N TYR A 23 7.53 -12.60 22.52
CA TYR A 23 7.01 -11.30 22.12
C TYR A 23 8.01 -10.56 21.22
N ILE A 24 7.47 -9.81 20.27
CA ILE A 24 8.20 -8.91 19.39
C ILE A 24 7.93 -7.48 19.87
N ASN A 25 8.98 -6.70 20.11
CA ASN A 25 8.84 -5.30 20.50
C ASN A 25 8.42 -4.42 19.32
N VAL A 26 7.54 -3.47 19.59
CA VAL A 26 7.14 -2.38 18.69
C VAL A 26 7.78 -1.10 19.21
N LEU A 27 8.51 -0.41 18.35
CA LEU A 27 9.24 0.80 18.71
C LEU A 27 8.52 2.04 18.17
N ASN A 28 8.64 3.14 18.90
CA ASN A 28 8.38 4.46 18.34
C ASN A 28 9.60 4.91 17.54
N PRO A 29 9.50 5.17 16.22
CA PRO A 29 10.65 5.49 15.38
C PRO A 29 11.27 6.88 15.67
N SER A 30 10.55 7.76 16.35
CA SER A 30 11.06 9.07 16.78
C SER A 30 11.89 9.02 18.05
N THR A 31 11.65 8.05 18.96
CA THR A 31 12.28 7.97 20.27
C THR A 31 13.05 6.68 20.52
N GLU A 32 12.87 5.68 19.67
CA GLU A 32 13.42 4.31 19.80
C GLU A 32 12.90 3.54 21.03
N GLU A 33 11.92 4.10 21.74
CA GLU A 33 11.32 3.47 22.91
C GLU A 33 10.35 2.36 22.52
N VAL A 34 10.27 1.31 23.34
CA VAL A 34 9.29 0.24 23.18
C VAL A 34 7.92 0.76 23.64
N ILE A 35 6.96 0.84 22.73
CA ILE A 35 5.59 1.30 22.98
C ILE A 35 4.58 0.15 23.09
N ALA A 36 4.86 -0.98 22.46
CA ALA A 36 4.01 -2.17 22.55
C ALA A 36 4.82 -3.45 22.33
N LYS A 37 4.16 -4.59 22.59
CA LYS A 37 4.66 -5.93 22.27
C LYS A 37 3.57 -6.72 21.59
N ILE A 38 3.91 -7.46 20.54
CA ILE A 38 3.01 -8.39 19.85
C ILE A 38 3.40 -9.85 20.06
N PRO A 39 2.45 -10.78 20.06
CA PRO A 39 2.78 -12.20 20.10
C PRO A 39 3.50 -12.64 18.83
N SER A 40 4.48 -13.52 18.97
CA SER A 40 5.09 -14.26 17.86
C SER A 40 4.26 -15.52 17.61
N SER A 41 3.13 -15.38 16.91
CA SER A 41 2.17 -16.48 16.70
C SER A 41 2.75 -17.60 15.86
N SER A 42 2.23 -18.82 16.08
CA SER A 42 2.58 -20.05 15.39
C SER A 42 1.68 -20.30 14.17
N GLU A 43 2.02 -21.29 13.35
CA GLU A 43 1.18 -21.75 12.25
C GLU A 43 -0.17 -22.28 12.76
N ALA A 44 -0.21 -22.92 13.93
CA ALA A 44 -1.44 -23.41 14.54
C ALA A 44 -2.42 -22.29 14.91
N ASP A 45 -1.91 -21.10 15.30
CA ASP A 45 -2.75 -19.92 15.55
C ASP A 45 -3.38 -19.42 14.25
N VAL A 46 -2.61 -19.45 13.16
CA VAL A 46 -3.10 -19.08 11.82
C VAL A 46 -4.18 -20.05 11.35
N ASP A 47 -3.94 -21.37 11.50
CA ASP A 47 -4.91 -22.39 11.10
C ASP A 47 -6.22 -22.22 11.85
N ARG A 48 -6.17 -21.96 13.15
CA ARG A 48 -7.34 -21.71 13.98
C ARG A 48 -8.15 -20.49 13.52
N ALA A 49 -7.47 -19.40 13.15
CA ALA A 49 -8.14 -18.20 12.62
C ALA A 49 -8.80 -18.46 11.25
N ILE A 50 -8.15 -19.24 10.39
CA ILE A 50 -8.70 -19.64 9.08
C ILE A 50 -9.89 -20.57 9.26
N ASP A 51 -9.84 -21.54 10.19
CA ASP A 51 -10.95 -22.45 10.48
C ASP A 51 -12.19 -21.68 10.94
N VAL A 52 -12.01 -20.71 11.82
CA VAL A 52 -13.10 -19.83 12.28
C VAL A 52 -13.66 -19.00 11.13
N ALA A 53 -12.80 -18.45 10.28
CA ALA A 53 -13.20 -17.65 9.11
C ALA A 53 -14.00 -18.51 8.10
N GLU A 54 -13.60 -19.76 7.87
CA GLU A 54 -14.31 -20.70 6.98
C GLU A 54 -15.73 -21.00 7.47
N VAL A 55 -15.90 -21.19 8.77
CA VAL A 55 -17.23 -21.43 9.36
C VAL A 55 -18.12 -20.18 9.21
N ALA A 56 -17.59 -19.01 9.54
CA ALA A 56 -18.32 -17.74 9.48
C ALA A 56 -18.70 -17.35 8.04
N GLN A 57 -17.87 -17.69 7.07
CA GLN A 57 -18.06 -17.36 5.66
C GLN A 57 -19.37 -17.92 5.09
N ARG A 58 -19.76 -19.13 5.49
CA ARG A 58 -20.96 -19.82 5.00
C ARG A 58 -22.26 -19.06 5.23
N ASP A 59 -22.36 -18.32 6.31
CA ASP A 59 -23.52 -17.50 6.61
C ASP A 59 -23.34 -16.06 6.11
N TRP A 60 -22.11 -15.57 6.09
CA TRP A 60 -21.80 -14.22 5.58
C TRP A 60 -22.10 -14.07 4.08
N GLU A 61 -21.76 -15.04 3.25
CA GLU A 61 -22.02 -15.00 1.81
C GLU A 61 -23.53 -14.99 1.47
N LYS A 62 -24.37 -15.60 2.33
CA LYS A 62 -25.83 -15.63 2.15
C LYS A 62 -26.49 -14.27 2.40
N LEU A 63 -25.85 -13.38 3.16
CA LEU A 63 -26.38 -12.05 3.38
C LEU A 63 -26.37 -11.24 2.08
N PRO A 64 -27.45 -10.51 1.76
CA PRO A 64 -27.42 -9.56 0.65
C PRO A 64 -26.26 -8.56 0.80
N ALA A 65 -25.60 -8.19 -0.31
CA ALA A 65 -24.48 -7.26 -0.29
C ALA A 65 -24.79 -5.93 0.40
N ILE A 66 -26.06 -5.45 0.29
CA ILE A 66 -26.49 -4.23 0.97
C ILE A 66 -26.42 -4.33 2.51
N GLN A 67 -26.65 -5.51 3.07
CA GLN A 67 -26.54 -5.75 4.51
C GLN A 67 -25.07 -5.81 4.91
N ARG A 68 -24.22 -6.45 4.11
CA ARG A 68 -22.76 -6.44 4.33
C ARG A 68 -22.21 -5.02 4.24
N GLY A 69 -22.63 -4.23 3.23
CA GLY A 69 -22.26 -2.82 3.09
C GLY A 69 -22.70 -1.93 4.26
N ALA A 70 -23.79 -2.29 4.94
CA ALA A 70 -24.22 -1.56 6.13
C ALA A 70 -23.22 -1.68 7.29
N TYR A 71 -22.53 -2.82 7.45
CA TYR A 71 -21.44 -2.95 8.42
C TYR A 71 -20.25 -2.06 8.06
N LEU A 72 -19.87 -1.98 6.77
CA LEU A 72 -18.77 -1.11 6.32
C LEU A 72 -19.06 0.36 6.66
N ARG A 73 -20.30 0.84 6.46
CA ARG A 73 -20.71 2.21 6.81
C ARG A 73 -20.62 2.47 8.32
N LYS A 74 -21.05 1.51 9.15
CA LYS A 74 -20.94 1.64 10.61
C LYS A 74 -19.48 1.69 11.06
N ILE A 75 -18.60 0.88 10.45
CA ILE A 75 -17.16 0.91 10.71
C ILE A 75 -16.61 2.28 10.31
N ALA A 76 -16.95 2.81 9.13
CA ALA A 76 -16.52 4.12 8.66
C ALA A 76 -16.96 5.25 9.61
N GLU A 77 -18.20 5.23 10.07
CA GLU A 77 -18.73 6.19 11.05
C GLU A 77 -17.95 6.13 12.36
N ARG A 78 -17.70 4.91 12.87
CA ARG A 78 -16.97 4.73 14.13
C ARG A 78 -15.49 5.10 14.02
N ILE A 79 -14.86 4.91 12.87
CA ILE A 79 -13.51 5.41 12.59
C ILE A 79 -13.47 6.94 12.71
N ARG A 80 -14.44 7.65 12.12
CA ARG A 80 -14.51 9.12 12.22
C ARG A 80 -14.67 9.60 13.66
N GLU A 81 -15.45 8.89 14.47
CA GLU A 81 -15.61 9.20 15.89
C GLU A 81 -14.33 8.98 16.71
N ARG A 82 -13.53 7.95 16.37
CA ARG A 82 -12.26 7.62 17.03
C ARG A 82 -11.04 8.21 16.32
N GLU A 83 -11.23 9.13 15.35
CA GLU A 83 -10.14 9.70 14.54
C GLU A 83 -8.95 10.20 15.38
N PRO A 84 -9.12 10.98 16.46
CA PRO A 84 -7.97 11.51 17.22
C PRO A 84 -7.10 10.41 17.85
N GLU A 85 -7.72 9.34 18.36
CA GLU A 85 -7.02 8.19 18.95
C GLU A 85 -6.22 7.41 17.90
N ILE A 86 -6.84 7.15 16.75
CA ILE A 86 -6.22 6.40 15.66
C ILE A 86 -5.05 7.22 15.06
N THR A 87 -5.27 8.52 14.85
CA THR A 87 -4.24 9.47 14.39
C THR A 87 -3.03 9.45 15.31
N GLN A 88 -3.23 9.59 16.62
CA GLN A 88 -2.14 9.56 17.59
C GLN A 88 -1.39 8.21 17.58
N THR A 89 -2.12 7.11 17.40
CA THR A 89 -1.54 5.77 17.33
C THR A 89 -0.63 5.64 16.10
N ILE A 90 -1.08 6.08 14.92
CA ILE A 90 -0.29 6.06 13.69
C ILE A 90 0.97 6.93 13.83
N VAL A 91 0.86 8.11 14.45
CA VAL A 91 2.01 8.98 14.76
C VAL A 91 3.03 8.25 15.63
N ASN A 92 2.58 7.57 16.68
CA ASN A 92 3.46 6.93 17.64
C ASN A 92 4.17 5.69 17.10
N GLU A 93 3.47 4.84 16.35
CA GLU A 93 4.06 3.58 15.84
C GLU A 93 4.72 3.72 14.48
N GLY A 94 4.29 4.70 13.65
CA GLY A 94 4.78 4.90 12.28
C GLY A 94 5.67 6.13 12.10
N GLY A 95 5.69 7.06 13.07
CA GLY A 95 6.42 8.32 12.94
C GLY A 95 5.83 9.30 11.93
N LYS A 96 4.61 9.06 11.48
CA LYS A 96 3.92 9.91 10.50
C LYS A 96 3.54 11.25 11.12
N THR A 97 3.52 12.34 10.34
CA THR A 97 3.01 13.62 10.84
C THR A 97 1.53 13.54 11.19
N PHE A 98 1.06 14.37 12.12
CA PHE A 98 -0.35 14.39 12.54
C PHE A 98 -1.29 14.64 11.36
N ASP A 99 -0.95 15.59 10.48
CA ASP A 99 -1.77 15.93 9.34
C ASP A 99 -1.90 14.75 8.37
N LEU A 100 -0.80 14.06 8.06
CA LEU A 100 -0.83 12.90 7.18
C LEU A 100 -1.53 11.68 7.82
N ALA A 101 -1.31 11.46 9.12
CA ALA A 101 -2.00 10.40 9.85
C ALA A 101 -3.52 10.63 9.89
N LYS A 102 -3.95 11.87 10.12
CA LYS A 102 -5.36 12.26 10.07
C LYS A 102 -5.97 12.04 8.67
N VAL A 103 -5.24 12.43 7.61
CA VAL A 103 -5.65 12.17 6.22
C VAL A 103 -5.82 10.67 5.99
N GLU A 104 -4.89 9.83 6.46
CA GLU A 104 -4.99 8.37 6.35
C GLU A 104 -6.25 7.83 7.04
N VAL A 105 -6.55 8.28 8.26
CA VAL A 105 -7.73 7.83 9.02
C VAL A 105 -9.03 8.20 8.30
N LEU A 106 -9.16 9.45 7.86
CA LEU A 106 -10.36 9.90 7.17
C LEU A 106 -10.53 9.24 5.80
N PHE A 107 -9.43 9.10 5.05
CA PHE A 107 -9.43 8.39 3.76
C PHE A 107 -9.81 6.91 3.92
N THR A 108 -9.43 6.28 5.04
CA THR A 108 -9.85 4.92 5.40
C THR A 108 -11.36 4.81 5.55
N ALA A 109 -11.96 5.76 6.27
CA ALA A 109 -13.42 5.81 6.45
C ALA A 109 -14.14 6.06 5.12
N ASP A 110 -13.64 6.99 4.31
CA ASP A 110 -14.20 7.29 2.99
C ASP A 110 -14.09 6.10 2.03
N TYR A 111 -13.00 5.34 2.11
CA TYR A 111 -12.81 4.10 1.32
C TYR A 111 -13.82 3.00 1.70
N LEU A 112 -14.10 2.83 2.99
CA LEU A 112 -15.13 1.89 3.46
C LEU A 112 -16.51 2.28 2.93
N ASP A 113 -16.86 3.57 2.96
CA ASP A 113 -18.11 4.08 2.39
C ASP A 113 -18.16 3.88 0.88
N TYR A 114 -17.07 4.20 0.16
CA TYR A 114 -16.97 3.98 -1.28
C TYR A 114 -17.16 2.50 -1.64
N MET A 115 -16.52 1.58 -0.94
CA MET A 115 -16.72 0.15 -1.19
C MET A 115 -18.15 -0.30 -0.84
N ALA A 116 -18.76 0.23 0.22
CA ALA A 116 -20.16 -0.07 0.56
C ALA A 116 -21.16 0.37 -0.53
N GLU A 117 -20.83 1.40 -1.32
CA GLU A 117 -21.65 1.86 -2.44
C GLU A 117 -21.72 0.86 -3.60
N TRP A 118 -20.76 -0.04 -3.73
CA TRP A 118 -20.75 -1.12 -4.72
C TRP A 118 -21.78 -2.21 -4.44
N ALA A 119 -22.42 -2.22 -3.28
CA ALA A 119 -23.40 -3.25 -2.89
C ALA A 119 -24.52 -3.53 -3.91
N ARG A 120 -24.83 -2.58 -4.78
CA ARG A 120 -25.83 -2.70 -5.85
C ARG A 120 -25.25 -2.50 -7.25
N ARG A 121 -23.93 -2.48 -7.41
CA ARG A 121 -23.26 -2.09 -8.66
C ARG A 121 -22.36 -3.18 -9.23
N TYR A 122 -22.04 -4.24 -8.49
CA TYR A 122 -21.36 -5.40 -9.08
C TYR A 122 -22.40 -6.41 -9.53
N GLU A 123 -22.31 -6.81 -10.78
CA GLU A 123 -23.36 -7.53 -11.51
C GLU A 123 -22.78 -8.80 -12.13
N GLY A 124 -23.64 -9.79 -12.35
CA GLY A 124 -23.38 -10.90 -13.25
C GLY A 124 -23.77 -10.55 -14.69
N GLU A 125 -23.65 -11.53 -15.58
CA GLU A 125 -23.96 -11.36 -16.99
C GLU A 125 -24.92 -12.44 -17.46
N ILE A 126 -25.74 -12.11 -18.50
CA ILE A 126 -26.52 -13.08 -19.26
C ILE A 126 -25.98 -13.00 -20.68
N ILE A 127 -25.45 -14.09 -21.18
CA ILE A 127 -24.89 -14.17 -22.55
C ILE A 127 -25.74 -15.07 -23.43
N GLN A 128 -25.73 -14.78 -24.72
CA GLN A 128 -26.52 -15.51 -25.70
C GLN A 128 -25.93 -16.90 -25.92
N SER A 129 -26.80 -17.94 -25.96
CA SER A 129 -26.40 -19.28 -26.36
C SER A 129 -26.55 -19.49 -27.86
N ASP A 130 -25.72 -20.38 -28.43
CA ASP A 130 -25.88 -20.89 -29.79
C ASP A 130 -26.93 -22.03 -29.88
N ARG A 131 -27.47 -22.47 -28.74
CA ARG A 131 -28.49 -23.52 -28.67
C ARG A 131 -29.87 -22.90 -28.43
N GLN A 132 -30.87 -23.48 -29.05
CA GLN A 132 -32.25 -23.12 -28.85
C GLN A 132 -32.67 -23.43 -27.40
N ASP A 133 -33.37 -22.49 -26.76
CA ASP A 133 -33.94 -22.61 -25.38
C ASP A 133 -32.87 -22.85 -24.30
N GLU A 134 -31.59 -22.52 -24.56
CA GLU A 134 -30.54 -22.48 -23.56
C GLU A 134 -30.24 -21.04 -23.12
N HIS A 135 -30.13 -20.85 -21.82
CA HIS A 135 -29.69 -19.59 -21.21
C HIS A 135 -28.34 -19.78 -20.52
N ILE A 136 -27.42 -18.82 -20.69
CA ILE A 136 -26.10 -18.84 -20.05
C ILE A 136 -26.01 -17.66 -19.10
N PHE A 137 -25.76 -17.96 -17.80
CA PHE A 137 -25.60 -16.97 -16.75
C PHE A 137 -24.18 -17.01 -16.22
N LEU A 138 -23.61 -15.83 -15.97
CA LEU A 138 -22.34 -15.66 -15.23
C LEU A 138 -22.64 -15.03 -13.89
N PHE A 139 -22.44 -15.78 -12.83
CA PHE A 139 -22.61 -15.30 -11.46
C PHE A 139 -21.25 -14.91 -10.87
N LYS A 140 -21.21 -13.77 -10.18
CA LYS A 140 -20.06 -13.39 -9.35
C LYS A 140 -20.21 -14.04 -7.97
N ARG A 141 -19.16 -14.76 -7.54
CA ARG A 141 -19.11 -15.49 -6.28
C ARG A 141 -17.89 -15.07 -5.46
N PRO A 142 -17.95 -15.07 -4.11
CA PRO A 142 -16.77 -14.86 -3.28
C PRO A 142 -15.76 -16.00 -3.45
N HIS A 143 -14.48 -15.72 -3.16
CA HIS A 143 -13.44 -16.74 -3.04
C HIS A 143 -13.61 -17.64 -1.80
N GLY A 144 -14.31 -17.14 -0.77
CA GLY A 144 -14.49 -17.80 0.51
C GLY A 144 -13.66 -17.15 1.60
N VAL A 145 -12.64 -17.85 2.13
CA VAL A 145 -11.68 -17.25 3.05
C VAL A 145 -10.60 -16.54 2.27
N THR A 146 -10.37 -15.27 2.61
CA THR A 146 -9.27 -14.47 2.06
C THR A 146 -8.27 -14.10 3.14
N THR A 147 -7.04 -13.78 2.76
CA THR A 147 -6.03 -13.31 3.68
C THR A 147 -5.46 -11.98 3.24
N GLY A 148 -5.09 -11.12 4.21
CA GLY A 148 -4.51 -9.81 3.97
C GLY A 148 -3.20 -9.64 4.73
N ILE A 149 -2.07 -9.52 4.01
CA ILE A 149 -0.76 -9.26 4.59
C ILE A 149 -0.43 -7.80 4.36
N LEU A 150 -0.23 -7.05 5.45
CA LEU A 150 -0.19 -5.60 5.46
C LEU A 150 1.24 -5.07 5.67
N PRO A 151 1.62 -3.98 4.99
CA PRO A 151 2.84 -3.24 5.24
C PRO A 151 2.66 -2.26 6.42
N TRP A 152 3.70 -1.49 6.68
CA TRP A 152 3.77 -0.56 7.81
C TRP A 152 3.59 0.92 7.42
N ASN A 153 3.64 1.25 6.12
CA ASN A 153 3.72 2.65 5.69
C ASN A 153 2.37 3.39 5.66
N PHE A 154 1.27 2.70 5.36
CA PHE A 154 -0.12 3.19 5.52
C PHE A 154 -0.94 2.11 6.24
N PRO A 155 -0.62 1.85 7.52
CA PRO A 155 -1.06 0.64 8.19
C PRO A 155 -2.56 0.57 8.39
N PHE A 156 -3.23 1.69 8.65
CA PHE A 156 -4.67 1.74 8.90
C PHE A 156 -5.48 1.70 7.60
N PHE A 157 -5.05 2.49 6.61
CA PHE A 157 -5.72 2.50 5.31
C PHE A 157 -5.67 1.13 4.61
N LEU A 158 -4.53 0.46 4.66
CA LEU A 158 -4.38 -0.82 3.98
C LEU A 158 -5.15 -1.98 4.64
N ILE A 159 -5.60 -1.83 5.89
CA ILE A 159 -6.61 -2.73 6.48
C ILE A 159 -7.92 -2.61 5.68
N ALA A 160 -8.44 -1.39 5.51
CA ALA A 160 -9.69 -1.17 4.79
C ALA A 160 -9.57 -1.53 3.31
N ARG A 161 -8.44 -1.23 2.66
CA ARG A 161 -8.18 -1.57 1.25
C ARG A 161 -8.33 -3.07 0.97
N LYS A 162 -8.03 -3.93 1.95
CA LYS A 162 -8.21 -5.38 1.85
C LYS A 162 -9.53 -5.86 2.44
N ALA A 163 -9.91 -5.37 3.60
CA ALA A 163 -11.10 -5.83 4.30
C ALA A 163 -12.41 -5.36 3.63
N ALA A 164 -12.47 -4.12 3.15
CA ALA A 164 -13.72 -3.58 2.62
C ALA A 164 -14.23 -4.35 1.37
N PRO A 165 -13.42 -4.56 0.31
CA PRO A 165 -13.86 -5.34 -0.84
C PRO A 165 -14.11 -6.82 -0.48
N ALA A 166 -13.28 -7.43 0.39
CA ALA A 166 -13.48 -8.80 0.84
C ALA A 166 -14.83 -8.97 1.52
N LEU A 167 -15.12 -8.14 2.51
CA LEU A 167 -16.36 -8.23 3.29
C LEU A 167 -17.59 -7.91 2.44
N LEU A 168 -17.53 -6.89 1.58
CA LEU A 168 -18.64 -6.52 0.72
C LEU A 168 -19.04 -7.65 -0.23
N THR A 169 -18.05 -8.32 -0.81
CA THR A 169 -18.28 -9.40 -1.79
C THR A 169 -18.67 -10.73 -1.17
N GLY A 170 -18.68 -10.84 0.17
CA GLY A 170 -19.11 -12.03 0.90
C GLY A 170 -17.99 -12.97 1.31
N ASN A 171 -16.75 -12.54 1.19
CA ASN A 171 -15.60 -13.24 1.76
C ASN A 171 -15.45 -12.93 3.25
N THR A 172 -14.76 -13.81 3.96
CA THR A 172 -14.14 -13.52 5.26
C THR A 172 -12.68 -13.20 5.07
N ILE A 173 -12.06 -12.57 6.08
CA ILE A 173 -10.66 -12.17 5.97
C ILE A 173 -9.88 -12.44 7.26
N VAL A 174 -8.66 -12.98 7.08
CA VAL A 174 -7.65 -13.07 8.15
C VAL A 174 -6.52 -12.12 7.81
N LEU A 175 -6.33 -11.10 8.65
CA LEU A 175 -5.34 -10.06 8.46
C LEU A 175 -4.07 -10.32 9.27
N LYS A 176 -2.92 -10.06 8.66
CA LYS A 176 -1.64 -9.98 9.33
C LYS A 176 -1.09 -8.55 9.22
N PRO A 177 -1.20 -7.72 10.27
CA PRO A 177 -0.58 -6.40 10.28
C PRO A 177 0.94 -6.49 10.28
N SER A 178 1.61 -5.42 9.88
CA SER A 178 3.06 -5.32 10.04
C SER A 178 3.45 -5.43 11.52
N GLN A 179 4.57 -6.09 11.79
CA GLN A 179 5.12 -6.11 13.15
C GLN A 179 5.66 -4.75 13.63
N LEU A 180 5.84 -3.79 12.70
CA LEU A 180 6.35 -2.46 13.01
C LEU A 180 5.22 -1.48 13.39
N THR A 181 4.01 -1.69 12.88
CA THR A 181 2.84 -0.82 13.10
C THR A 181 1.58 -1.65 13.35
N PRO A 182 1.51 -2.42 14.44
CA PRO A 182 0.40 -3.34 14.68
C PRO A 182 -0.75 -2.76 15.50
N ILE A 183 -0.52 -1.65 16.26
CA ILE A 183 -1.47 -1.16 17.27
C ILE A 183 -2.76 -0.67 16.62
N ASN A 184 -2.67 -0.03 15.47
CA ASN A 184 -3.82 0.47 14.73
C ASN A 184 -4.77 -0.68 14.29
N ALA A 185 -4.24 -1.88 14.03
CA ALA A 185 -5.05 -3.03 13.66
C ALA A 185 -5.92 -3.54 14.83
N ASP A 186 -5.41 -3.48 16.06
CA ASP A 186 -6.20 -3.81 17.24
C ASP A 186 -7.36 -2.82 17.42
N ILE A 187 -7.13 -1.53 17.17
CA ILE A 187 -8.18 -0.50 17.20
C ILE A 187 -9.24 -0.79 16.12
N PHE A 188 -8.83 -1.22 14.93
CA PHE A 188 -9.77 -1.61 13.89
C PHE A 188 -10.63 -2.82 14.31
N ALA A 189 -10.03 -3.80 14.99
CA ALA A 189 -10.76 -4.95 15.55
C ALA A 189 -11.75 -4.53 16.63
N GLU A 190 -11.35 -3.63 17.56
CA GLU A 190 -12.24 -3.05 18.56
C GLU A 190 -13.45 -2.39 17.90
N ILE A 191 -13.23 -1.58 16.87
CA ILE A 191 -14.31 -0.94 16.09
C ILE A 191 -15.25 -1.99 15.48
N CYS A 192 -14.73 -3.09 14.92
CA CYS A 192 -15.55 -4.17 14.39
C CYS A 192 -16.45 -4.81 15.46
N VAL A 193 -15.94 -4.98 16.69
CA VAL A 193 -16.74 -5.46 17.83
C VAL A 193 -17.82 -4.46 18.22
N GLU A 194 -17.46 -3.17 18.36
CA GLU A 194 -18.38 -2.09 18.73
C GLU A 194 -19.57 -1.93 17.77
N VAL A 195 -19.34 -2.14 16.47
CA VAL A 195 -20.43 -2.05 15.46
C VAL A 195 -21.21 -3.36 15.30
N GLY A 196 -20.82 -4.40 16.05
CA GLY A 196 -21.49 -5.70 16.04
C GLY A 196 -21.22 -6.51 14.76
N LEU A 197 -20.04 -6.42 14.17
CA LEU A 197 -19.64 -7.30 13.07
C LEU A 197 -19.72 -8.76 13.55
N PRO A 198 -20.36 -9.70 12.80
CA PRO A 198 -20.47 -11.07 13.23
C PRO A 198 -19.09 -11.71 13.49
N LYS A 199 -19.04 -12.56 14.50
CA LYS A 199 -17.79 -13.24 14.91
C LYS A 199 -17.20 -14.06 13.76
N GLY A 200 -15.88 -14.09 13.64
CA GLY A 200 -15.14 -14.85 12.63
C GLY A 200 -15.05 -14.21 11.25
N ILE A 201 -15.82 -13.15 10.96
CA ILE A 201 -15.80 -12.48 9.64
C ILE A 201 -14.47 -11.77 9.38
N LEU A 202 -13.91 -11.15 10.41
CA LEU A 202 -12.59 -10.54 10.40
C LEU A 202 -11.78 -11.09 11.57
N ASN A 203 -10.55 -11.53 11.29
CA ASN A 203 -9.61 -12.01 12.30
C ASN A 203 -8.25 -11.36 12.08
N ILE A 204 -7.48 -11.16 13.14
CA ILE A 204 -6.15 -10.53 13.10
C ILE A 204 -5.14 -11.41 13.82
N ILE A 205 -4.06 -11.78 13.14
CA ILE A 205 -2.97 -12.58 13.67
C ILE A 205 -1.68 -11.77 13.60
N HIS A 206 -1.08 -11.53 14.76
CA HIS A 206 0.23 -10.92 14.88
C HIS A 206 1.35 -11.95 14.71
N GLY A 207 2.54 -11.48 14.35
CA GLY A 207 3.71 -12.35 14.28
C GLY A 207 4.62 -12.06 13.09
N ARG A 208 5.64 -12.91 12.94
CA ARG A 208 6.64 -12.77 11.89
C ARG A 208 6.07 -13.11 10.51
N GLY A 209 6.48 -12.36 9.48
CA GLY A 209 6.07 -12.64 8.09
C GLY A 209 6.45 -14.03 7.62
N SER A 210 7.65 -14.48 7.99
CA SER A 210 8.17 -15.82 7.63
C SER A 210 7.40 -17.01 8.22
N VAL A 211 6.62 -16.81 9.28
CA VAL A 211 5.78 -17.85 9.88
C VAL A 211 4.32 -17.59 9.51
N VAL A 212 3.76 -16.51 10.04
CA VAL A 212 2.33 -16.19 9.88
C VAL A 212 1.99 -15.88 8.41
N GLY A 213 2.81 -15.07 7.72
CA GLY A 213 2.58 -14.72 6.33
C GLY A 213 2.64 -15.92 5.38
N ASN A 214 3.66 -16.76 5.55
CA ASN A 214 3.80 -17.97 4.75
C ASN A 214 2.64 -18.96 5.01
N ARG A 215 2.22 -19.15 6.27
CA ARG A 215 1.11 -20.04 6.59
C ARG A 215 -0.22 -19.52 6.06
N LEU A 216 -0.49 -18.21 6.11
CA LEU A 216 -1.66 -17.59 5.48
C LEU A 216 -1.71 -17.83 3.96
N ALA A 217 -0.54 -17.86 3.31
CA ALA A 217 -0.45 -18.10 1.87
C ALA A 217 -0.51 -19.58 1.47
N SER A 218 -0.03 -20.49 2.33
CA SER A 218 0.05 -21.94 2.04
C SER A 218 -1.12 -22.76 2.60
N ASN A 219 -2.09 -22.13 3.29
CA ASN A 219 -3.22 -22.89 3.84
C ASN A 219 -4.23 -23.23 2.74
N PRO A 220 -4.62 -24.52 2.56
CA PRO A 220 -5.49 -24.96 1.45
C PRO A 220 -6.93 -24.45 1.51
N LYS A 221 -7.37 -23.86 2.60
CA LYS A 221 -8.70 -23.28 2.77
C LYS A 221 -8.79 -21.83 2.27
N VAL A 222 -7.64 -21.21 1.95
CA VAL A 222 -7.57 -19.83 1.49
C VAL A 222 -7.80 -19.77 -0.02
N GLY A 223 -8.81 -19.01 -0.44
CA GLY A 223 -9.14 -18.80 -1.85
C GLY A 223 -8.39 -17.63 -2.50
N LEU A 224 -8.01 -16.61 -1.72
CA LEU A 224 -7.25 -15.44 -2.19
C LEU A 224 -6.29 -14.95 -1.11
N VAL A 225 -5.03 -14.73 -1.49
CA VAL A 225 -4.02 -14.03 -0.69
C VAL A 225 -3.80 -12.64 -1.26
N SER A 226 -4.09 -11.59 -0.50
CA SER A 226 -3.77 -10.22 -0.85
C SER A 226 -2.59 -9.73 -0.01
N LEU A 227 -1.49 -9.38 -0.68
CA LEU A 227 -0.30 -8.82 -0.04
C LEU A 227 -0.01 -7.40 -0.56
N THR A 228 0.30 -6.49 0.35
CA THR A 228 1.04 -5.26 0.02
C THR A 228 2.36 -5.27 0.78
N GLY A 229 3.49 -5.12 0.06
CA GLY A 229 4.80 -5.23 0.70
C GLY A 229 5.98 -5.19 -0.28
N SER A 230 7.13 -5.69 0.15
CA SER A 230 8.33 -5.73 -0.69
C SER A 230 8.26 -6.80 -1.79
N LEU A 231 9.06 -6.62 -2.84
CA LEU A 231 9.23 -7.62 -3.90
C LEU A 231 9.57 -9.00 -3.34
N THR A 232 10.49 -9.07 -2.37
CA THR A 232 10.89 -10.33 -1.74
C THR A 232 9.71 -11.02 -1.04
N ALA A 233 8.92 -10.26 -0.28
CA ALA A 233 7.73 -10.80 0.39
C ALA A 233 6.69 -11.30 -0.63
N GLY A 234 6.48 -10.56 -1.73
CA GLY A 234 5.60 -11.01 -2.82
C GLY A 234 6.04 -12.32 -3.46
N GLN A 235 7.34 -12.49 -3.69
CA GLN A 235 7.89 -13.74 -4.22
C GLN A 235 7.74 -14.92 -3.26
N GLU A 236 7.89 -14.70 -1.94
CA GLU A 236 7.68 -15.74 -0.92
C GLU A 236 6.21 -16.16 -0.87
N VAL A 237 5.28 -15.19 -0.87
CA VAL A 237 3.84 -15.46 -0.91
C VAL A 237 3.44 -16.23 -2.17
N MET A 238 3.96 -15.85 -3.35
CA MET A 238 3.70 -16.59 -4.59
C MET A 238 4.16 -18.04 -4.51
N ARG A 239 5.35 -18.29 -3.95
CA ARG A 239 5.85 -19.68 -3.78
C ARG A 239 4.97 -20.48 -2.84
N ALA A 240 4.55 -19.89 -1.71
CA ALA A 240 3.68 -20.54 -0.74
C ALA A 240 2.27 -20.81 -1.30
N ALA A 241 1.69 -19.86 -2.01
CA ALA A 241 0.37 -19.98 -2.64
C ALA A 241 0.34 -21.01 -3.79
N ALA A 242 1.47 -21.22 -4.47
CA ALA A 242 1.57 -22.18 -5.58
C ALA A 242 1.29 -23.63 -5.14
N GLU A 243 1.51 -23.99 -3.88
CA GLU A 243 1.24 -25.34 -3.35
C GLU A 243 -0.24 -25.74 -3.51
N ASN A 244 -1.16 -24.78 -3.40
CA ASN A 244 -2.60 -25.01 -3.46
C ASN A 244 -3.25 -24.31 -4.67
N ILE A 245 -2.46 -23.71 -5.56
CA ILE A 245 -2.96 -22.91 -6.71
C ILE A 245 -3.88 -21.77 -6.23
N THR A 246 -3.58 -21.22 -5.04
CA THR A 246 -4.34 -20.14 -4.44
C THR A 246 -4.17 -18.85 -5.25
N ASN A 247 -5.26 -18.12 -5.50
CA ASN A 247 -5.18 -16.81 -6.15
C ASN A 247 -4.36 -15.82 -5.33
N VAL A 248 -3.62 -14.95 -6.00
CA VAL A 248 -2.82 -13.89 -5.35
C VAL A 248 -3.14 -12.54 -5.96
N SER A 249 -3.26 -11.52 -5.10
CA SER A 249 -3.28 -10.10 -5.47
C SER A 249 -2.13 -9.43 -4.74
N LEU A 250 -1.13 -8.97 -5.50
CA LEU A 250 0.15 -8.49 -4.99
C LEU A 250 0.36 -7.04 -5.37
N GLU A 251 0.50 -6.17 -4.39
CA GLU A 251 0.91 -4.79 -4.51
C GLU A 251 2.31 -4.65 -3.92
N LEU A 252 3.30 -4.41 -4.78
CA LEU A 252 4.71 -4.46 -4.40
C LEU A 252 5.39 -3.11 -4.63
N GLY A 253 6.72 -3.07 -4.43
CA GLY A 253 7.50 -1.86 -4.57
C GLY A 253 7.48 -1.24 -5.97
N GLY A 254 8.02 -0.04 -6.07
CA GLY A 254 8.09 0.73 -7.29
C GLY A 254 9.42 1.45 -7.48
N LYS A 255 9.67 1.92 -8.70
CA LYS A 255 10.77 2.81 -9.07
C LYS A 255 10.27 3.85 -10.05
N ALA A 256 9.27 4.61 -9.63
CA ALA A 256 8.50 5.52 -10.47
C ALA A 256 9.36 6.61 -11.12
N PRO A 257 9.35 6.73 -12.47
CA PRO A 257 9.96 7.87 -13.16
C PRO A 257 9.05 9.10 -13.08
N ALA A 258 9.64 10.27 -12.82
CA ALA A 258 9.04 11.58 -12.99
C ALA A 258 9.78 12.28 -14.15
N ILE A 259 9.07 12.56 -15.24
CA ILE A 259 9.65 13.04 -16.51
C ILE A 259 9.25 14.50 -16.70
N VAL A 260 10.25 15.41 -16.73
CA VAL A 260 10.04 16.84 -16.88
C VAL A 260 10.52 17.28 -18.26
N PHE A 261 9.59 17.57 -19.17
CA PHE A 261 9.89 18.06 -20.51
C PHE A 261 10.22 19.56 -20.50
N LYS A 262 10.89 20.05 -21.53
CA LYS A 262 11.33 21.45 -21.64
C LYS A 262 10.20 22.48 -21.69
N ASP A 263 9.00 22.05 -22.07
CA ASP A 263 7.79 22.88 -22.12
C ASP A 263 6.94 22.78 -20.84
N ALA A 264 7.40 22.05 -19.82
CA ALA A 264 6.69 21.90 -18.56
C ALA A 264 6.62 23.21 -17.77
N ASP A 265 5.58 23.37 -16.96
CA ASP A 265 5.62 24.30 -15.84
C ASP A 265 6.59 23.76 -14.78
N LEU A 266 7.81 24.32 -14.79
CA LEU A 266 8.89 23.84 -13.92
C LEU A 266 8.62 24.08 -12.43
N ASN A 267 7.87 25.13 -12.07
CA ASN A 267 7.47 25.40 -10.68
C ASN A 267 6.49 24.33 -10.20
N LEU A 268 5.48 24.01 -11.01
CA LEU A 268 4.53 22.93 -10.72
C LEU A 268 5.26 21.59 -10.62
N ALA A 269 6.17 21.30 -11.56
CA ALA A 269 6.92 20.03 -11.57
C ALA A 269 7.79 19.87 -10.32
N ALA A 270 8.57 20.89 -9.96
CA ALA A 270 9.42 20.87 -8.76
C ALA A 270 8.59 20.68 -7.49
N LYS A 271 7.51 21.44 -7.32
CA LYS A 271 6.60 21.33 -6.18
C LYS A 271 5.96 19.93 -6.09
N ALA A 272 5.44 19.41 -7.20
CA ALA A 272 4.79 18.09 -7.23
C ALA A 272 5.78 16.94 -6.94
N ILE A 273 7.00 17.02 -7.49
CA ILE A 273 8.05 16.01 -7.26
C ILE A 273 8.50 16.02 -5.80
N VAL A 274 8.74 17.22 -5.21
CA VAL A 274 9.10 17.33 -3.80
C VAL A 274 7.97 16.77 -2.92
N ALA A 275 6.72 17.21 -3.12
CA ALA A 275 5.57 16.73 -2.37
C ALA A 275 5.43 15.21 -2.46
N SER A 276 5.59 14.64 -3.68
CA SER A 276 5.56 13.20 -3.92
C SER A 276 6.71 12.48 -3.19
N ARG A 277 7.90 13.09 -3.07
CA ARG A 277 9.07 12.41 -2.51
C ARG A 277 9.23 12.54 -1.00
N VAL A 278 8.72 13.61 -0.41
CA VAL A 278 8.84 13.81 1.05
C VAL A 278 7.68 13.20 1.85
N ILE A 279 6.53 12.93 1.21
CA ILE A 279 5.39 12.31 1.90
C ILE A 279 5.83 11.03 2.62
N ASN A 280 5.48 10.91 3.90
CA ASN A 280 5.87 9.80 4.76
C ASN A 280 7.38 9.46 4.68
N SER A 281 8.23 10.48 4.60
CA SER A 281 9.69 10.34 4.49
C SER A 281 10.15 9.60 3.21
N GLY A 282 9.36 9.65 2.13
CA GLY A 282 9.61 8.90 0.89
C GLY A 282 9.30 7.41 0.98
N GLN A 283 8.66 6.97 2.04
CA GLN A 283 8.31 5.56 2.29
C GLN A 283 6.95 5.20 1.67
N VAL A 284 6.80 5.47 0.38
CA VAL A 284 5.56 5.25 -0.37
C VAL A 284 5.89 4.59 -1.72
N CYS A 285 5.16 3.53 -2.07
CA CYS A 285 5.44 2.72 -3.26
C CYS A 285 5.21 3.47 -4.59
N ASN A 286 4.29 4.46 -4.61
CA ASN A 286 3.93 5.20 -5.80
C ASN A 286 4.67 6.53 -5.98
N CYS A 287 5.50 6.97 -5.03
CA CYS A 287 6.18 8.26 -5.10
C CYS A 287 7.30 8.29 -6.17
N ALA A 288 7.64 9.50 -6.64
CA ALA A 288 8.71 9.71 -7.61
C ALA A 288 10.07 9.20 -7.07
N GLU A 289 10.63 8.19 -7.71
CA GLU A 289 11.87 7.50 -7.32
C GLU A 289 13.04 7.83 -8.25
N ARG A 290 12.76 8.31 -9.46
CA ARG A 290 13.74 8.72 -10.47
C ARG A 290 13.21 9.96 -11.17
N VAL A 291 14.02 11.02 -11.20
CA VAL A 291 13.66 12.26 -11.92
C VAL A 291 14.47 12.34 -13.20
N TYR A 292 13.79 12.48 -14.31
CA TYR A 292 14.37 12.75 -15.62
C TYR A 292 13.98 14.15 -16.06
N VAL A 293 14.96 15.01 -16.31
CA VAL A 293 14.72 16.39 -16.73
C VAL A 293 15.35 16.65 -18.11
N HIS A 294 14.61 17.32 -19.01
CA HIS A 294 15.15 17.68 -20.30
C HIS A 294 16.39 18.57 -20.14
N GLU A 295 17.48 18.29 -20.88
CA GLU A 295 18.77 18.96 -20.70
C GLU A 295 18.68 20.50 -20.81
N ASP A 296 17.81 21.02 -21.70
CA ASP A 296 17.62 22.46 -21.92
C ASP A 296 17.12 23.24 -20.67
N VAL A 297 16.50 22.54 -19.72
CA VAL A 297 15.88 23.17 -18.53
C VAL A 297 16.44 22.62 -17.21
N LYS A 298 17.51 21.81 -17.24
CA LYS A 298 18.11 21.18 -16.07
C LYS A 298 18.43 22.20 -14.97
N ASP A 299 19.23 23.22 -15.31
CA ASP A 299 19.74 24.18 -14.31
C ASP A 299 18.62 25.00 -13.67
N GLU A 300 17.60 25.38 -14.45
CA GLU A 300 16.44 26.08 -13.94
C GLU A 300 15.59 25.17 -13.05
N PHE A 301 15.34 23.94 -13.46
CA PHE A 301 14.58 22.96 -12.68
C PHE A 301 15.28 22.63 -11.36
N GLU A 302 16.60 22.35 -11.37
CA GLU A 302 17.37 22.07 -10.15
C GLU A 302 17.30 23.21 -9.14
N LYS A 303 17.39 24.45 -9.62
CA LYS A 303 17.26 25.66 -8.79
C LYS A 303 15.89 25.76 -8.12
N LEU A 304 14.82 25.45 -8.86
CA LEU A 304 13.46 25.41 -8.32
C LEU A 304 13.26 24.25 -7.36
N LEU A 305 13.82 23.08 -7.67
CA LEU A 305 13.77 21.90 -6.82
C LEU A 305 14.42 22.17 -5.45
N PHE A 306 15.61 22.78 -5.43
CA PHE A 306 16.28 23.15 -4.18
C PHE A 306 15.48 24.20 -3.40
N ALA A 307 14.91 25.20 -4.07
CA ALA A 307 14.09 26.22 -3.43
C ALA A 307 12.79 25.63 -2.81
N GLU A 308 12.23 24.55 -3.38
CA GLU A 308 11.12 23.83 -2.76
C GLU A 308 11.59 22.99 -1.58
N LEU A 309 12.75 22.33 -1.67
CA LEU A 309 13.32 21.54 -0.58
C LEU A 309 13.73 22.40 0.62
N ASP A 310 14.15 23.66 0.42
CA ASP A 310 14.47 24.60 1.50
C ASP A 310 13.25 24.93 2.40
N LYS A 311 12.03 24.68 1.91
CA LYS A 311 10.79 24.86 2.69
C LYS A 311 10.43 23.64 3.51
N VAL A 312 11.00 22.47 3.19
CA VAL A 312 10.66 21.19 3.80
C VAL A 312 11.17 21.11 5.24
N LYS A 313 10.26 20.78 6.16
CA LYS A 313 10.55 20.58 7.59
C LYS A 313 10.35 19.13 7.96
N PHE A 314 11.31 18.58 8.67
CA PHE A 314 11.22 17.22 9.20
C PHE A 314 11.70 17.15 10.65
N GLY A 315 11.15 16.23 11.43
CA GLY A 315 11.48 16.11 12.86
C GLY A 315 10.54 15.15 13.57
N ASP A 316 10.52 15.25 14.90
CA ASP A 316 9.65 14.42 15.74
C ASP A 316 8.23 15.01 15.77
N PRO A 317 7.22 14.31 15.19
CA PRO A 317 5.86 14.83 15.11
C PRO A 317 5.21 15.07 16.49
N ASN A 318 5.66 14.38 17.53
CA ASN A 318 5.14 14.58 18.88
C ASN A 318 5.73 15.81 19.58
N LYS A 319 6.81 16.41 19.05
CA LYS A 319 7.45 17.59 19.62
C LYS A 319 7.21 18.86 18.81
N GLU A 320 7.05 18.70 17.48
CA GLU A 320 7.01 19.82 16.54
C GLU A 320 5.77 19.73 15.65
N GLY A 321 5.10 20.86 15.47
CA GLY A 321 3.99 21.00 14.51
C GLY A 321 4.44 21.55 13.17
N GLY A 322 3.63 21.36 12.11
CA GLY A 322 3.88 21.90 10.79
C GLY A 322 5.07 21.26 10.07
N LEU A 323 5.32 19.99 10.36
CA LEU A 323 6.32 19.17 9.70
C LEU A 323 5.73 18.58 8.40
N ASP A 324 6.56 18.48 7.37
CA ASP A 324 6.21 17.79 6.13
C ASP A 324 6.39 16.27 6.28
N TYR A 325 7.39 15.82 7.04
CA TYR A 325 7.56 14.40 7.34
C TYR A 325 8.30 14.14 8.67
N GLY A 326 8.18 12.90 9.15
CA GLY A 326 8.78 12.40 10.37
C GLY A 326 10.02 11.52 10.12
N PRO A 327 10.32 10.56 11.02
CA PRO A 327 11.43 9.61 10.83
C PRO A 327 11.12 8.56 9.76
N LEU A 328 12.16 7.84 9.33
CA LEU A 328 12.03 6.52 8.73
C LEU A 328 11.55 5.51 9.78
N ILE A 329 11.02 4.37 9.34
CA ILE A 329 10.35 3.42 10.25
C ILE A 329 11.30 2.70 11.21
N GLU A 330 12.51 2.42 10.83
CA GLU A 330 13.48 1.66 11.62
C GLU A 330 14.93 2.03 11.24
N LYS A 331 15.88 1.72 12.15
CA LYS A 331 17.30 1.96 11.93
C LYS A 331 17.83 1.36 10.62
N ARG A 332 17.42 0.14 10.31
CA ARG A 332 17.84 -0.53 9.07
C ARG A 332 17.43 0.23 7.81
N ALA A 333 16.28 0.91 7.83
CA ALA A 333 15.84 1.75 6.71
C ALA A 333 16.76 2.97 6.54
N VAL A 334 17.13 3.64 7.64
CA VAL A 334 18.09 4.76 7.61
C VAL A 334 19.42 4.34 7.06
N ASP A 335 19.97 3.23 7.58
CA ASP A 335 21.27 2.72 7.16
C ASP A 335 21.25 2.36 5.65
N ALA A 336 20.20 1.70 5.17
CA ALA A 336 20.05 1.35 3.76
C ALA A 336 19.94 2.57 2.84
N VAL A 337 19.22 3.62 3.25
CA VAL A 337 19.15 4.88 2.49
C VAL A 337 20.52 5.56 2.42
N ALA A 338 21.22 5.67 3.57
CA ALA A 338 22.55 6.26 3.63
C ALA A 338 23.57 5.50 2.76
N GLU A 339 23.55 4.16 2.81
CA GLU A 339 24.40 3.31 1.96
C GLU A 339 24.13 3.53 0.46
N LYS A 340 22.86 3.62 0.04
CA LYS A 340 22.50 3.88 -1.36
C LYS A 340 22.98 5.24 -1.84
N VAL A 341 22.86 6.29 -1.01
CA VAL A 341 23.37 7.63 -1.33
C VAL A 341 24.89 7.59 -1.47
N ALA A 342 25.61 7.02 -0.48
CA ALA A 342 27.07 6.91 -0.51
C ALA A 342 27.55 6.08 -1.71
N TYR A 343 26.83 5.02 -2.06
CA TYR A 343 27.18 4.18 -3.22
C TYR A 343 26.97 4.93 -4.55
N ALA A 344 25.91 5.71 -4.69
CA ALA A 344 25.67 6.54 -5.87
C ALA A 344 26.78 7.58 -6.07
N VAL A 345 27.21 8.25 -4.98
CA VAL A 345 28.37 9.17 -5.02
C VAL A 345 29.63 8.44 -5.45
N LYS A 346 29.88 7.23 -4.95
CA LYS A 346 31.01 6.39 -5.38
C LYS A 346 30.94 6.00 -6.86
N GLN A 347 29.74 5.88 -7.42
CA GLN A 347 29.51 5.63 -8.85
C GLN A 347 29.69 6.88 -9.72
N GLY A 348 29.88 8.07 -9.14
CA GLY A 348 30.10 9.34 -9.85
C GLY A 348 28.95 10.34 -9.77
N ALA A 349 27.89 10.04 -9.04
CA ALA A 349 26.82 11.03 -8.77
C ALA A 349 27.33 12.17 -7.88
N THR A 350 26.80 13.35 -8.08
CA THR A 350 27.07 14.53 -7.25
C THR A 350 25.99 14.65 -6.16
N LEU A 351 26.39 14.72 -4.89
CA LEU A 351 25.48 15.06 -3.79
C LEU A 351 25.26 16.59 -3.80
N SER A 352 24.16 17.03 -4.39
CA SER A 352 23.88 18.44 -4.64
C SER A 352 23.03 19.10 -3.57
N TYR A 353 22.32 18.29 -2.76
CA TYR A 353 21.49 18.80 -1.66
C TYR A 353 21.39 17.76 -0.55
N GLY A 354 21.44 18.20 0.73
CA GLY A 354 21.16 17.37 1.90
C GLY A 354 22.15 16.21 2.09
N GLY A 355 21.63 15.00 2.21
CA GLY A 355 22.42 13.79 2.46
C GLY A 355 22.94 13.67 3.89
N THR A 356 22.41 14.47 4.81
CA THR A 356 22.88 14.55 6.18
C THR A 356 22.04 13.68 7.10
N ARG A 357 22.74 12.92 7.94
CA ARG A 357 22.21 12.27 9.12
C ARG A 357 22.99 12.78 10.32
N ASP A 358 22.28 13.17 11.36
CA ASP A 358 22.94 13.38 12.65
C ASP A 358 23.02 12.05 13.39
N GLU A 359 24.23 11.46 13.45
CA GLU A 359 24.45 10.16 14.12
C GLU A 359 24.22 10.20 15.63
N ASN A 360 24.16 11.40 16.24
CA ASN A 360 23.91 11.59 17.65
C ASN A 360 22.43 11.86 17.97
N GLN A 361 21.59 12.02 16.93
CA GLN A 361 20.17 12.26 17.10
C GLN A 361 19.45 10.94 17.42
N VAL A 362 18.66 10.92 18.51
CA VAL A 362 17.73 9.82 18.79
C VAL A 362 16.58 9.85 17.78
N GLY A 363 16.19 8.68 17.30
CA GLY A 363 15.19 8.51 16.25
C GLY A 363 15.78 8.32 14.86
N TYR A 364 14.98 7.83 13.95
CA TYR A 364 15.42 7.37 12.63
C TYR A 364 15.27 8.45 11.55
N PHE A 365 15.78 9.65 11.80
CA PHE A 365 15.63 10.79 10.90
C PHE A 365 16.67 10.77 9.77
N PHE A 366 16.23 11.20 8.58
CA PHE A 366 17.09 11.36 7.41
C PHE A 366 16.63 12.58 6.62
N GLY A 367 17.55 13.51 6.30
CA GLY A 367 17.24 14.75 5.59
C GLY A 367 16.92 14.53 4.10
N PRO A 368 16.14 15.44 3.48
CA PRO A 368 15.86 15.40 2.06
C PRO A 368 17.16 15.51 1.27
N THR A 369 17.31 14.69 0.23
CA THR A 369 18.60 14.50 -0.47
C THR A 369 18.40 14.55 -1.97
N VAL A 370 19.25 15.29 -2.69
CA VAL A 370 19.30 15.28 -4.16
C VAL A 370 20.67 14.82 -4.66
N LEU A 371 20.62 13.89 -5.58
CA LEU A 371 21.78 13.42 -6.34
C LEU A 371 21.64 13.88 -7.79
N THR A 372 22.61 14.63 -8.29
CA THR A 372 22.70 15.05 -9.70
C THR A 372 23.80 14.31 -10.43
N ASP A 373 23.95 14.54 -11.73
CA ASP A 373 24.90 13.83 -12.58
C ASP A 373 24.75 12.31 -12.51
N VAL A 374 23.51 11.86 -12.30
CA VAL A 374 23.14 10.44 -12.23
C VAL A 374 22.95 9.90 -13.63
N THR A 375 23.51 8.74 -13.92
CA THR A 375 23.24 7.99 -15.15
C THR A 375 22.25 6.87 -14.93
N ASN A 376 21.55 6.45 -15.98
CA ASN A 376 20.51 5.42 -15.87
C ASN A 376 21.04 4.05 -15.42
N GLU A 377 22.35 3.78 -15.56
CA GLU A 377 23.03 2.53 -15.16
C GLU A 377 23.37 2.49 -13.67
N MET A 378 23.36 3.63 -12.98
CA MET A 378 23.67 3.68 -11.56
C MET A 378 22.61 2.91 -10.75
N LYS A 379 23.07 2.22 -9.70
CA LYS A 379 22.22 1.39 -8.85
C LYS A 379 21.04 2.14 -8.25
N ILE A 380 21.26 3.43 -7.91
CA ILE A 380 20.22 4.32 -7.38
C ILE A 380 19.05 4.53 -8.36
N MET A 381 19.24 4.30 -9.66
CA MET A 381 18.19 4.37 -10.68
C MET A 381 17.48 3.03 -10.94
N LYS A 382 18.01 1.93 -10.41
CA LYS A 382 17.48 0.57 -10.62
C LYS A 382 16.72 0.03 -9.42
N GLU A 383 17.23 0.28 -8.21
CA GLU A 383 16.68 -0.26 -6.98
C GLU A 383 15.80 0.77 -6.26
N GLU A 384 14.67 0.33 -5.74
CA GLU A 384 13.80 1.14 -4.90
C GLU A 384 14.56 1.70 -3.69
N THR A 385 14.43 2.98 -3.42
CA THR A 385 15.13 3.65 -2.30
C THR A 385 14.30 3.66 -1.03
N PHE A 386 13.00 3.94 -1.16
CA PHE A 386 12.03 4.00 -0.06
C PHE A 386 12.47 4.96 1.07
N GLY A 387 12.95 6.14 0.67
CA GLY A 387 13.46 7.19 1.54
C GLY A 387 13.48 8.55 0.80
N PRO A 388 13.77 9.67 1.46
CA PRO A 388 13.62 11.02 0.92
C PRO A 388 14.80 11.42 0.00
N VAL A 389 15.06 10.62 -1.04
CA VAL A 389 16.18 10.81 -1.97
C VAL A 389 15.64 11.00 -3.39
N ILE A 390 16.10 12.03 -4.08
CA ILE A 390 15.74 12.44 -5.44
C ILE A 390 16.97 12.33 -6.34
N PRO A 391 17.17 11.23 -7.06
CA PRO A 391 18.18 11.16 -8.12
C PRO A 391 17.66 11.84 -9.38
N VAL A 392 18.46 12.74 -9.97
CA VAL A 392 18.13 13.53 -11.16
C VAL A 392 19.07 13.17 -12.29
N ALA A 393 18.52 12.68 -13.40
CA ALA A 393 19.22 12.41 -14.65
C ALA A 393 18.67 13.30 -15.79
N THR A 394 19.42 13.50 -16.83
CA THR A 394 19.00 14.29 -17.99
C THR A 394 18.63 13.42 -19.17
N PHE A 395 17.79 13.96 -20.07
CA PHE A 395 17.46 13.38 -21.37
C PHE A 395 17.31 14.45 -22.45
N LYS A 396 17.34 14.04 -23.72
CA LYS A 396 17.25 14.93 -24.90
C LYS A 396 15.95 14.73 -25.71
N THR A 397 15.50 13.49 -25.84
CA THR A 397 14.34 13.18 -26.69
C THR A 397 13.30 12.34 -25.94
N LEU A 398 12.09 12.35 -26.45
CA LEU A 398 11.02 11.51 -25.92
C LEU A 398 11.39 10.02 -25.95
N GLU A 399 11.97 9.57 -27.06
CA GLU A 399 12.36 8.18 -27.27
C GLU A 399 13.40 7.74 -26.23
N GLU A 400 14.43 8.57 -26.00
CA GLU A 400 15.46 8.31 -24.99
C GLU A 400 14.87 8.20 -23.58
N VAL A 401 14.03 9.15 -23.17
CA VAL A 401 13.47 9.13 -21.83
C VAL A 401 12.49 7.96 -21.62
N LEU A 402 11.77 7.55 -22.65
CA LEU A 402 10.92 6.36 -22.59
C LEU A 402 11.76 5.06 -22.45
N GLU A 403 12.90 4.99 -23.11
CA GLU A 403 13.85 3.90 -22.92
C GLU A 403 14.36 3.85 -21.49
N TYR A 404 14.85 4.97 -20.96
CA TYR A 404 15.33 5.10 -19.58
C TYR A 404 14.25 4.80 -18.54
N ALA A 405 13.05 5.37 -18.70
CA ALA A 405 11.94 5.14 -17.79
C ALA A 405 11.53 3.66 -17.76
N ASN A 406 11.50 3.01 -18.90
CA ASN A 406 11.11 1.61 -19.05
C ASN A 406 12.21 0.61 -18.66
N ASP A 407 13.46 1.05 -18.54
CA ASP A 407 14.59 0.24 -18.10
C ASP A 407 14.55 0.04 -16.57
N SER A 408 13.54 -0.68 -16.14
CA SER A 408 13.25 -1.02 -14.75
C SER A 408 12.53 -2.37 -14.67
N GLU A 409 12.78 -3.12 -13.62
CA GLU A 409 12.02 -4.33 -13.31
C GLU A 409 10.63 -4.01 -12.73
N TYR A 410 10.43 -2.78 -12.25
CA TYR A 410 9.20 -2.26 -11.67
C TYR A 410 8.28 -1.65 -12.72
N GLY A 411 7.03 -1.42 -12.36
CA GLY A 411 6.04 -0.82 -13.23
C GLY A 411 4.76 -0.38 -12.49
N LEU A 412 4.91 0.23 -11.30
CA LEU A 412 3.76 0.70 -10.52
C LEU A 412 3.24 2.02 -11.08
N THR A 413 3.94 3.12 -10.83
CA THR A 413 3.50 4.47 -11.24
C THR A 413 4.55 5.19 -12.06
N SER A 414 4.13 6.25 -12.75
CA SER A 414 4.95 7.21 -13.48
C SER A 414 4.31 8.59 -13.45
N SER A 415 5.09 9.65 -13.60
CA SER A 415 4.56 11.01 -13.77
C SER A 415 5.24 11.74 -14.93
N VAL A 416 4.49 12.60 -15.61
CA VAL A 416 4.93 13.35 -16.78
C VAL A 416 4.49 14.80 -16.67
N TYR A 417 5.43 15.70 -16.86
CA TYR A 417 5.20 17.14 -16.80
C TYR A 417 5.48 17.75 -18.19
N THR A 418 4.44 18.25 -18.84
CA THR A 418 4.47 18.87 -20.16
C THR A 418 3.18 19.67 -20.39
N THR A 419 3.26 20.77 -21.14
CA THR A 419 2.08 21.50 -21.62
C THR A 419 1.61 21.04 -22.99
N ASN A 420 2.36 20.16 -23.66
CA ASN A 420 2.03 19.62 -24.97
C ASN A 420 1.22 18.32 -24.87
N LEU A 421 -0.04 18.38 -25.28
CA LEU A 421 -0.96 17.26 -25.25
C LEU A 421 -0.44 16.05 -26.06
N ASN A 422 0.17 16.28 -27.22
CA ASN A 422 0.71 15.19 -28.06
C ASN A 422 1.89 14.50 -27.35
N THR A 423 2.76 15.25 -26.68
CA THR A 423 3.87 14.70 -25.90
C THR A 423 3.32 13.86 -24.75
N ALA A 424 2.31 14.37 -24.03
CA ALA A 424 1.67 13.65 -22.93
C ALA A 424 1.10 12.30 -23.41
N PHE A 425 0.30 12.28 -24.49
CA PHE A 425 -0.27 11.02 -25.02
C PHE A 425 0.78 10.05 -25.56
N LYS A 426 1.83 10.56 -26.23
CA LYS A 426 2.94 9.70 -26.68
C LYS A 426 3.67 9.07 -25.49
N ALA A 427 3.90 9.86 -24.42
CA ALA A 427 4.52 9.36 -23.20
C ALA A 427 3.66 8.29 -22.53
N VAL A 428 2.35 8.53 -22.34
CA VAL A 428 1.41 7.54 -21.77
C VAL A 428 1.41 6.24 -22.57
N ASN A 429 1.38 6.31 -23.90
CA ASN A 429 1.39 5.13 -24.76
C ASN A 429 2.74 4.37 -24.74
N GLY A 430 3.84 5.07 -24.49
CA GLY A 430 5.18 4.49 -24.44
C GLY A 430 5.59 3.93 -23.08
N LEU A 431 5.02 4.46 -21.99
CA LEU A 431 5.33 4.05 -20.63
C LEU A 431 4.71 2.69 -20.28
N LYS A 432 5.47 1.83 -19.58
CA LYS A 432 5.06 0.47 -19.19
C LYS A 432 4.74 0.38 -17.70
N PHE A 433 3.93 1.30 -17.21
CA PHE A 433 3.51 1.43 -15.81
C PHE A 433 2.01 1.21 -15.68
N GLY A 434 1.56 0.83 -14.48
CA GLY A 434 0.13 0.65 -14.18
C GLY A 434 -0.61 1.98 -14.15
N GLU A 435 0.03 3.00 -13.60
CA GLU A 435 -0.54 4.35 -13.48
C GLU A 435 0.40 5.40 -14.08
N THR A 436 -0.19 6.46 -14.64
CA THR A 436 0.55 7.62 -15.15
C THR A 436 -0.17 8.90 -14.74
N TYR A 437 0.54 9.77 -14.05
CA TYR A 437 0.06 11.08 -13.60
C TYR A 437 0.57 12.18 -14.53
N ILE A 438 -0.31 13.08 -14.96
CA ILE A 438 0.06 14.19 -15.84
C ILE A 438 -0.07 15.51 -15.08
N ASN A 439 1.04 16.25 -14.96
CA ASN A 439 1.12 17.56 -14.32
C ASN A 439 0.57 17.59 -12.88
N ARG A 440 0.85 16.54 -12.11
CA ARG A 440 0.50 16.44 -10.70
C ARG A 440 1.38 15.43 -9.96
N GLU A 441 1.30 15.45 -8.64
CA GLU A 441 1.94 14.47 -7.74
C GLU A 441 1.35 13.05 -7.89
N ASN A 442 2.10 12.06 -7.44
CA ASN A 442 1.71 10.65 -7.48
C ASN A 442 0.84 10.29 -6.26
N PHE A 443 -0.46 10.60 -6.35
CA PHE A 443 -1.42 10.20 -5.32
C PHE A 443 -2.69 9.67 -5.99
N GLU A 444 -2.97 8.39 -5.79
CA GLU A 444 -4.09 7.69 -6.40
C GLU A 444 -5.45 8.12 -5.82
N ALA A 445 -6.50 7.90 -6.60
CA ALA A 445 -7.88 8.09 -6.18
C ALA A 445 -8.56 6.74 -5.99
N MET A 446 -9.36 6.59 -4.91
CA MET A 446 -10.02 5.32 -4.56
C MET A 446 -10.94 4.75 -5.64
N GLN A 447 -11.42 5.59 -6.56
CA GLN A 447 -12.23 5.17 -7.72
C GLN A 447 -11.40 4.77 -8.94
N GLY A 448 -10.07 4.91 -8.87
CA GLY A 448 -9.16 4.46 -9.91
C GLY A 448 -8.92 2.95 -9.88
N PHE A 449 -7.77 2.54 -10.38
CA PHE A 449 -7.30 1.17 -10.23
C PHE A 449 -5.80 1.21 -9.95
N HIS A 450 -5.44 0.94 -8.70
CA HIS A 450 -4.05 0.88 -8.26
C HIS A 450 -3.49 -0.50 -8.58
N ALA A 451 -2.69 -0.60 -9.63
CA ALA A 451 -2.20 -1.88 -10.13
C ALA A 451 -0.78 -1.79 -10.66
N GLY A 452 0.08 -2.63 -10.12
CA GLY A 452 1.45 -2.76 -10.58
C GLY A 452 1.55 -3.63 -11.84
N ARG A 453 2.51 -3.29 -12.71
CA ARG A 453 2.96 -4.15 -13.81
C ARG A 453 4.33 -4.74 -13.48
N ARG A 454 4.76 -5.78 -14.18
CA ARG A 454 6.06 -6.43 -13.99
C ARG A 454 6.23 -6.89 -12.54
N LYS A 455 7.37 -6.56 -11.90
CA LYS A 455 7.66 -6.91 -10.50
C LYS A 455 6.98 -5.99 -9.47
N SER A 456 6.17 -5.04 -9.89
CA SER A 456 5.38 -4.20 -8.97
C SER A 456 4.06 -4.83 -8.56
N GLY A 457 3.62 -5.91 -9.21
CA GLY A 457 2.42 -6.60 -8.74
C GLY A 457 1.73 -7.51 -9.74
N ILE A 458 0.69 -8.16 -9.21
CA ILE A 458 -0.28 -8.99 -9.94
C ILE A 458 -1.65 -8.65 -9.37
N GLY A 459 -2.65 -8.43 -10.23
CA GLY A 459 -3.94 -7.90 -9.80
C GLY A 459 -3.86 -6.41 -9.50
N GLY A 460 -4.60 -5.95 -8.53
CA GLY A 460 -4.61 -4.56 -8.11
C GLY A 460 -5.67 -4.28 -7.04
N ALA A 461 -5.75 -3.03 -6.64
CA ALA A 461 -6.70 -2.56 -5.65
C ALA A 461 -7.50 -1.37 -6.19
N ASP A 462 -8.52 -0.96 -5.44
CA ASP A 462 -9.34 0.21 -5.69
C ASP A 462 -10.30 0.08 -6.89
N GLY A 463 -11.28 0.96 -6.92
CA GLY A 463 -12.28 1.01 -7.97
C GLY A 463 -13.06 -0.29 -8.15
N LYS A 464 -13.65 -0.42 -9.34
CA LYS A 464 -14.39 -1.62 -9.76
C LYS A 464 -13.46 -2.84 -9.87
N HIS A 465 -12.30 -2.65 -10.48
CA HIS A 465 -11.37 -3.76 -10.75
C HIS A 465 -10.76 -4.33 -9.47
N GLY A 466 -10.42 -3.49 -8.49
CA GLY A 466 -9.97 -3.95 -7.18
C GLY A 466 -11.06 -4.70 -6.39
N LEU A 467 -12.32 -4.31 -6.54
CA LEU A 467 -13.44 -5.07 -5.98
C LEU A 467 -13.58 -6.46 -6.65
N GLU A 468 -13.40 -6.52 -7.98
CA GLU A 468 -13.52 -7.74 -8.77
C GLU A 468 -12.43 -8.78 -8.45
N GLU A 469 -11.27 -8.36 -7.92
CA GLU A 469 -10.21 -9.27 -7.42
C GLU A 469 -10.72 -10.21 -6.30
N TYR A 470 -11.75 -9.80 -5.57
CA TYR A 470 -12.37 -10.60 -4.49
C TYR A 470 -13.53 -11.47 -4.95
N LEU A 471 -13.71 -11.62 -6.25
CA LEU A 471 -14.82 -12.37 -6.87
C LEU A 471 -14.30 -13.41 -7.87
N THR A 472 -14.95 -14.55 -7.90
CA THR A 472 -14.82 -15.54 -8.98
C THR A 472 -16.05 -15.53 -9.87
N THR A 473 -15.96 -16.14 -11.05
CA THR A 473 -17.10 -16.25 -11.97
C THR A 473 -17.55 -17.71 -12.08
N GLN A 474 -18.81 -17.96 -11.74
CA GLN A 474 -19.48 -19.25 -11.97
C GLN A 474 -20.33 -19.15 -13.22
N VAL A 475 -20.14 -20.05 -14.19
CA VAL A 475 -20.99 -20.14 -15.39
C VAL A 475 -22.06 -21.19 -15.17
N VAL A 476 -23.31 -20.85 -15.51
CA VAL A 476 -24.46 -21.76 -15.45
C VAL A 476 -25.10 -21.85 -16.82
N TYR A 477 -25.16 -23.03 -17.37
CA TYR A 477 -25.91 -23.34 -18.60
C TYR A 477 -27.25 -23.95 -18.19
N MET A 478 -28.34 -23.30 -18.58
CA MET A 478 -29.70 -23.74 -18.28
C MET A 478 -30.43 -24.06 -19.57
N GLN A 479 -30.63 -25.35 -19.84
CA GLN A 479 -31.45 -25.81 -20.95
C GLN A 479 -32.88 -25.94 -20.47
N LEU A 480 -33.84 -25.31 -21.16
CA LEU A 480 -35.26 -25.49 -20.94
C LEU A 480 -35.76 -26.63 -21.80
N ASP A 481 -36.59 -27.50 -21.24
CA ASP A 481 -37.25 -28.54 -22.03
C ASP A 481 -38.40 -27.91 -22.84
N ASN A 482 -38.46 -28.25 -24.13
CA ASN A 482 -39.61 -27.93 -24.96
C ASN A 482 -40.64 -29.06 -24.77
N GLU A 483 -41.58 -28.90 -23.83
CA GLU A 483 -42.82 -29.68 -23.85
C GLU A 483 -43.85 -29.09 -24.78
#